data_5243b4bd00159647e46507689e1477c0
#
_entry.id   5243b4bd00159647e46507689e1477c0
#
_cell.length_a   1.000
_cell.length_b   1.000
_cell.length_c   1.000
_cell.angle_alpha   90.00
_cell.angle_beta   90.00
_cell.angle_gamma   90.00
#
_symmetry.space_group_name_H-M   'P 1'
#
loop_
_entity.id
_entity.type
_entity.pdbx_description
1 polymer ?
#
loop_
_entity_poly.entity_id
_entity_poly.type
_entity_poly.pdbx_seq_one_letter_code
_entity_poly.pdbx_strand_id
1 'polypeptide(L)'
;AFKEILAGAREQDMVEFISVAGLPARAVKTPWLAHYLEKVEKLQARAKEKAQCIKSFDCLAHCGLRDGNGKVGQFCIDHQLTLAYKGEGNKGLFFRGVGDLPFGNQIRSVRDLITTLLSSDPDLCLQS
;
A
#
# COMPACT_ATOMS: atom_id res chain seq x y z
N ALA A 1 -3.65 14.35 -5.65
CA ALA A 1 -3.35 13.87 -4.28
C ALA A 1 -2.70 12.48 -4.26
N PHE A 2 -3.35 11.40 -4.75
CA PHE A 2 -2.81 10.03 -4.70
C PHE A 2 -1.36 9.91 -5.24
N LYS A 3 -1.13 10.35 -6.47
CA LYS A 3 0.20 10.28 -7.11
C LYS A 3 1.24 11.16 -6.40
N GLU A 4 0.84 12.31 -5.89
CA GLU A 4 1.70 13.25 -5.17
C GLU A 4 2.19 12.66 -3.85
N ILE A 5 1.33 11.95 -3.12
CA ILE A 5 1.70 11.24 -1.89
C ILE A 5 2.75 10.17 -2.19
N LEU A 6 2.53 9.38 -3.26
CA LEU A 6 3.49 8.35 -3.66
C LEU A 6 4.82 8.94 -4.14
N ALA A 7 4.77 10.01 -4.94
CA ALA A 7 5.97 10.66 -5.47
C ALA A 7 6.78 11.38 -4.38
N GLY A 8 6.09 11.99 -3.41
CA GLY A 8 6.73 12.73 -2.32
C GLY A 8 7.27 11.87 -1.18
N ALA A 9 6.87 10.60 -1.09
CA ALA A 9 7.32 9.72 -0.01
C ALA A 9 8.80 9.33 -0.19
N ARG A 10 9.58 9.37 0.88
CA ARG A 10 10.99 8.98 0.97
C ARG A 10 11.12 7.59 1.60
N GLU A 11 12.31 7.01 1.56
CA GLU A 11 12.57 5.70 2.15
C GLU A 11 12.18 5.63 3.64
N GLN A 12 12.52 6.67 4.42
CA GLN A 12 12.17 6.75 5.84
C GLN A 12 10.67 6.86 6.13
N ASP A 13 9.88 7.23 5.13
CA ASP A 13 8.43 7.33 5.25
C ASP A 13 7.74 5.98 5.00
N MET A 14 8.53 4.95 4.64
CA MET A 14 8.03 3.62 4.31
C MET A 14 8.05 2.70 5.52
N VAL A 15 7.08 1.79 5.58
CA VAL A 15 7.02 0.75 6.60
C VAL A 15 6.64 -0.58 5.98
N GLU A 16 7.27 -1.64 6.47
CA GLU A 16 6.94 -3.03 6.12
C GLU A 16 5.97 -3.61 7.15
N PHE A 17 5.02 -4.37 6.67
CA PHE A 17 4.03 -5.02 7.52
C PHE A 17 3.43 -6.25 6.82
N ILE A 18 2.74 -7.08 7.58
CA ILE A 18 1.94 -8.17 7.00
C ILE A 18 0.55 -7.63 6.69
N SER A 19 0.18 -7.69 5.41
CA SER A 19 -1.14 -7.25 4.94
C SER A 19 -2.26 -8.17 5.42
N VAL A 20 -3.50 -7.73 5.28
CA VAL A 20 -4.69 -8.55 5.62
C VAL A 20 -4.78 -9.85 4.81
N ALA A 21 -4.13 -9.92 3.66
CA ALA A 21 -4.03 -11.14 2.86
C ALA A 21 -2.94 -12.11 3.36
N GLY A 22 -2.22 -11.77 4.45
CA GLY A 22 -1.15 -12.59 5.01
C GLY A 22 0.18 -12.48 4.27
N LEU A 23 0.33 -11.53 3.37
CA LEU A 23 1.53 -11.32 2.57
C LEU A 23 2.34 -10.12 3.08
N PRO A 24 3.67 -10.17 3.02
CA PRO A 24 4.51 -9.00 3.26
C PRO A 24 4.12 -7.86 2.33
N ALA A 25 4.03 -6.67 2.88
CA ALA A 25 3.67 -5.47 2.14
C ALA A 25 4.53 -4.30 2.61
N ARG A 26 4.69 -3.30 1.74
CA ARG A 26 5.37 -2.06 2.05
C ARG A 26 4.51 -0.89 1.60
N ALA A 27 4.35 0.10 2.49
CA ALA A 27 3.49 1.25 2.23
C ALA A 27 4.02 2.52 2.89
N VAL A 28 3.52 3.66 2.44
CA VAL A 28 3.76 4.95 3.10
C VAL A 28 3.14 4.92 4.49
N LYS A 29 3.90 5.28 5.52
CA LYS A 29 3.48 5.33 6.92
C LYS A 29 2.50 6.49 7.15
N THR A 30 1.27 6.34 6.68
CA THR A 30 0.20 7.29 6.98
C THR A 30 -0.20 7.23 8.46
N PRO A 31 -0.85 8.26 9.02
CA PRO A 31 -1.37 8.22 10.40
C PRO A 31 -2.25 7.01 10.66
N TRP A 32 -3.10 6.63 9.70
CA TRP A 32 -3.91 5.43 9.81
C TRP A 32 -3.07 4.15 9.91
N LEU A 33 -2.05 3.99 9.04
CA LEU A 33 -1.21 2.81 9.04
C LEU A 33 -0.37 2.73 10.33
N ALA A 34 0.16 3.85 10.82
CA ALA A 34 0.87 3.91 12.09
C ALA A 34 -0.03 3.41 13.23
N HIS A 35 -1.25 3.92 13.32
CA HIS A 35 -2.23 3.50 14.33
C HIS A 35 -2.66 2.02 14.19
N TYR A 36 -2.78 1.51 12.96
CA TYR A 36 -3.03 0.10 12.72
C TYR A 36 -1.90 -0.77 13.27
N LEU A 37 -0.65 -0.40 12.98
CA LEU A 37 0.54 -1.15 13.42
C LEU A 37 0.67 -1.20 14.94
N GLU A 38 0.30 -0.15 15.65
CA GLU A 38 0.26 -0.14 17.13
C GLU A 38 -0.75 -1.15 17.71
N LYS A 39 -1.77 -1.48 16.93
CA LYS A 39 -2.86 -2.36 17.37
C LYS A 39 -2.85 -3.74 16.73
N VAL A 40 -1.94 -3.97 15.78
CA VAL A 40 -1.95 -5.17 14.93
C VAL A 40 -1.99 -6.47 15.74
N GLU A 41 -1.20 -6.57 16.81
CA GLU A 41 -1.19 -7.77 17.66
C GLU A 41 -2.54 -8.04 18.32
N LYS A 42 -3.18 -7.01 18.85
CA LYS A 42 -4.52 -7.11 19.47
C LYS A 42 -5.59 -7.44 18.42
N LEU A 43 -5.46 -6.87 17.22
CA LEU A 43 -6.37 -7.14 16.11
C LEU A 43 -6.22 -8.57 15.61
N GLN A 44 -4.97 -9.06 15.50
CA GLN A 44 -4.67 -10.45 15.11
C GLN A 44 -5.19 -11.46 16.16
N ALA A 45 -5.05 -11.16 17.43
CA ALA A 45 -5.58 -12.00 18.50
C ALA A 45 -7.12 -12.10 18.43
N ARG A 46 -7.81 -10.99 18.15
CA ARG A 46 -9.27 -10.96 17.96
C ARG A 46 -9.72 -11.64 16.68
N ALA A 47 -8.91 -11.60 15.62
CA ALA A 47 -9.23 -12.23 14.33
C ALA A 47 -9.38 -13.75 14.43
N LYS A 48 -8.76 -14.39 15.43
CA LYS A 48 -8.96 -15.81 15.70
C LYS A 48 -10.38 -16.16 16.12
N GLU A 49 -11.08 -15.21 16.75
CA GLU A 49 -12.42 -15.44 17.31
C GLU A 49 -13.55 -15.00 16.37
N LYS A 50 -13.29 -14.01 15.52
CA LYS A 50 -14.31 -13.45 14.63
C LYS A 50 -13.68 -12.96 13.32
N ALA A 51 -13.85 -13.71 12.26
CA ALA A 51 -13.62 -13.23 10.89
C ALA A 51 -14.64 -12.12 10.58
N GLN A 52 -14.30 -10.87 10.90
CA GLN A 52 -15.15 -9.73 10.58
C GLN A 52 -14.74 -9.16 9.24
N CYS A 53 -15.22 -9.76 8.18
CA CYS A 53 -15.11 -9.19 6.85
C CYS A 53 -16.49 -8.72 6.38
N ILE A 54 -16.56 -7.46 5.97
CA ILE A 54 -17.68 -6.98 5.18
C ILE A 54 -17.45 -7.50 3.76
N LYS A 55 -18.18 -8.53 3.36
CA LYS A 55 -18.12 -9.06 2.00
C LYS A 55 -18.48 -7.96 1.02
N SER A 56 -17.48 -7.49 0.26
CA SER A 56 -17.69 -6.54 -0.82
C SER A 56 -18.00 -7.26 -2.14
N PHE A 57 -18.52 -6.52 -3.12
CA PHE A 57 -18.87 -7.03 -4.44
C PHE A 57 -17.67 -7.70 -5.15
N ASP A 58 -16.47 -7.14 -5.01
CA ASP A 58 -15.24 -7.62 -5.63
C ASP A 58 -14.25 -8.20 -4.62
N CYS A 59 -14.73 -9.04 -3.70
CA CYS A 59 -13.87 -9.74 -2.76
C CYS A 59 -12.84 -10.61 -3.49
N LEU A 60 -11.63 -10.66 -2.94
CA LEU A 60 -10.61 -11.59 -3.38
C LEU A 60 -11.14 -13.03 -3.40
N ALA A 61 -10.74 -13.82 -4.40
CA ALA A 61 -11.10 -15.22 -4.49
C ALA A 61 -10.70 -15.99 -3.21
N HIS A 62 -9.51 -15.69 -2.68
CA HIS A 62 -9.01 -16.16 -1.39
C HIS A 62 -8.71 -14.97 -0.49
N CYS A 63 -9.28 -14.95 0.72
CA CYS A 63 -9.08 -13.89 1.68
C CYS A 63 -8.87 -14.47 3.08
N GLY A 64 -7.71 -14.20 3.69
CA GLY A 64 -7.35 -14.73 5.00
C GLY A 64 -8.34 -14.36 6.11
N LEU A 65 -9.02 -13.21 5.99
CA LEU A 65 -10.07 -12.81 6.95
C LEU A 65 -11.36 -13.61 6.74
N ARG A 66 -11.82 -13.71 5.49
CA ARG A 66 -13.08 -14.38 5.15
C ARG A 66 -12.97 -15.89 5.32
N ASP A 67 -11.82 -16.46 4.96
CA ASP A 67 -11.62 -17.91 4.90
C ASP A 67 -11.11 -18.48 6.25
N GLY A 68 -11.18 -17.69 7.32
CA GLY A 68 -10.93 -18.15 8.69
C GLY A 68 -9.45 -18.23 9.06
N ASN A 69 -8.55 -17.66 8.29
CA ASN A 69 -7.14 -17.56 8.65
C ASN A 69 -6.93 -16.46 9.72
N GLY A 70 -7.09 -16.85 10.98
CA GLY A 70 -7.02 -15.95 12.13
C GLY A 70 -5.67 -15.29 12.43
N LYS A 71 -4.71 -15.36 11.52
CA LYS A 71 -3.37 -14.75 11.70
C LYS A 71 -3.24 -13.36 11.08
N VAL A 72 -4.29 -12.81 10.52
CA VAL A 72 -4.26 -11.60 9.70
C VAL A 72 -4.92 -10.45 10.40
N GLY A 73 -4.34 -9.27 10.34
CA GLY A 73 -4.90 -8.05 10.91
C GLY A 73 -6.24 -7.65 10.27
N GLN A 74 -7.09 -6.97 11.04
CA GLN A 74 -8.48 -6.71 10.67
C GLN A 74 -8.66 -5.32 10.08
N PHE A 75 -8.63 -5.21 8.78
CA PHE A 75 -9.17 -4.08 8.04
C PHE A 75 -9.60 -4.52 6.64
N CYS A 76 -10.51 -3.79 6.03
CA CYS A 76 -10.86 -4.02 4.63
C CYS A 76 -9.84 -3.33 3.71
N ILE A 77 -9.05 -4.12 2.97
CA ILE A 77 -8.03 -3.60 2.07
C ILE A 77 -8.65 -2.75 0.95
N ASP A 78 -9.79 -3.20 0.41
CA ASP A 78 -10.52 -2.49 -0.64
C ASP A 78 -10.94 -1.08 -0.17
N HIS A 79 -11.49 -0.98 1.05
CA HIS A 79 -11.83 0.31 1.63
C HIS A 79 -10.63 1.24 1.77
N GLN A 80 -9.49 0.73 2.27
CA GLN A 80 -8.29 1.54 2.47
C GLN A 80 -7.65 1.97 1.14
N LEU A 81 -7.68 1.11 0.12
CA LEU A 81 -7.23 1.46 -1.22
C LEU A 81 -8.16 2.48 -1.88
N THR A 82 -9.46 2.38 -1.65
CA THR A 82 -10.43 3.37 -2.12
C THR A 82 -10.18 4.75 -1.50
N LEU A 83 -9.88 4.81 -0.20
CA LEU A 83 -9.50 6.07 0.47
C LEU A 83 -8.20 6.64 -0.11
N ALA A 84 -7.20 5.79 -0.37
CA ALA A 84 -5.97 6.21 -1.02
C ALA A 84 -6.24 6.78 -2.42
N TYR A 85 -7.03 6.09 -3.23
CA TYR A 85 -7.41 6.56 -4.57
C TYR A 85 -8.10 7.93 -4.54
N LYS A 86 -8.95 8.17 -3.55
CA LYS A 86 -9.61 9.47 -3.32
C LYS A 86 -8.65 10.56 -2.81
N GLY A 87 -7.42 10.22 -2.48
CA GLY A 87 -6.42 11.17 -2.00
C GLY A 87 -6.50 11.47 -0.51
N GLU A 88 -7.17 10.61 0.27
CA GLU A 88 -7.28 10.72 1.74
C GLU A 88 -5.93 10.34 2.41
N GLY A 89 -4.97 11.26 2.36
CA GLY A 89 -3.58 11.03 2.77
C GLY A 89 -3.40 10.53 4.20
N ASN A 90 -4.29 10.92 5.12
CA ASN A 90 -4.23 10.50 6.52
C ASN A 90 -4.87 9.12 6.77
N LYS A 91 -5.73 8.65 5.87
CA LYS A 91 -6.56 7.46 6.08
C LYS A 91 -6.28 6.34 5.09
N GLY A 92 -5.80 6.67 3.88
CA GLY A 92 -5.58 5.72 2.82
C GLY A 92 -4.37 4.82 3.05
N LEU A 93 -4.37 3.66 2.39
CA LEU A 93 -3.24 2.74 2.31
C LEU A 93 -2.55 2.93 0.95
N PHE A 94 -1.32 3.43 0.98
CA PHE A 94 -0.52 3.76 -0.20
C PHE A 94 0.65 2.79 -0.32
N PHE A 95 0.52 1.75 -1.10
CA PHE A 95 1.62 0.82 -1.39
C PHE A 95 2.67 1.46 -2.28
N ARG A 96 3.94 1.30 -1.90
CA ARG A 96 5.08 1.80 -2.65
C ARG A 96 6.34 1.01 -2.29
N GLY A 97 7.24 0.83 -3.27
CA GLY A 97 8.61 0.37 -3.03
C GLY A 97 9.51 1.46 -2.41
N VAL A 98 10.68 1.10 -1.93
CA VAL A 98 11.67 2.03 -1.34
C VAL A 98 12.63 2.61 -2.39
N GLY A 99 12.76 1.99 -3.55
CA GLY A 99 13.68 2.46 -4.60
C GLY A 99 13.35 3.86 -5.10
N ASP A 100 14.35 4.50 -5.67
CA ASP A 100 14.18 5.78 -6.34
C ASP A 100 13.21 5.67 -7.51
N LEU A 101 12.41 6.72 -7.68
CA LEU A 101 11.48 6.78 -8.81
C LEU A 101 12.23 7.28 -10.04
N PRO A 102 11.93 6.77 -11.25
CA PRO A 102 12.64 7.14 -12.49
C PRO A 102 12.66 8.65 -12.78
N PHE A 103 11.69 9.38 -12.25
CA PHE A 103 11.55 10.83 -12.46
C PHE A 103 11.53 11.60 -11.13
N GLY A 104 12.16 11.04 -10.10
CA GLY A 104 12.12 11.63 -8.76
C GLY A 104 10.69 11.85 -8.28
N ASN A 105 10.34 13.05 -7.83
CA ASN A 105 8.99 13.41 -7.39
C ASN A 105 8.10 13.96 -8.53
N GLN A 106 8.57 13.95 -9.78
CA GLN A 106 7.80 14.44 -10.91
C GLN A 106 6.77 13.41 -11.37
N ILE A 107 5.54 13.87 -11.61
CA ILE A 107 4.47 13.05 -12.19
C ILE A 107 4.56 13.20 -13.70
N ARG A 108 4.92 12.14 -14.39
CA ARG A 108 5.07 12.11 -15.85
C ARG A 108 4.14 11.09 -16.51
N SER A 109 4.12 11.08 -17.82
CA SER A 109 3.25 10.18 -18.58
C SER A 109 3.77 8.74 -18.56
N VAL A 110 2.86 7.77 -18.75
CA VAL A 110 3.24 6.35 -18.95
C VAL A 110 4.12 6.20 -20.19
N ARG A 111 3.92 7.02 -21.22
CA ARG A 111 4.76 7.03 -22.43
C ARG A 111 6.21 7.36 -22.08
N ASP A 112 6.44 8.40 -21.26
CA ASP A 112 7.79 8.78 -20.82
C ASP A 112 8.45 7.64 -20.04
N LEU A 113 7.70 6.99 -19.15
CA LEU A 113 8.20 5.84 -18.39
C LEU A 113 8.61 4.70 -19.32
N ILE A 114 7.77 4.32 -20.29
CA ILE A 114 8.09 3.26 -21.25
C ILE A 114 9.32 3.64 -22.08
N THR A 115 9.39 4.87 -22.55
CA THR A 115 10.55 5.36 -23.31
C THR A 115 11.83 5.26 -22.47
N THR A 116 11.78 5.67 -21.21
CA THR A 116 12.92 5.57 -20.28
C THR A 116 13.34 4.13 -20.05
N LEU A 117 12.38 3.23 -19.79
CA LEU A 117 12.67 1.80 -19.56
C LEU A 117 13.25 1.09 -20.79
N LEU A 118 12.86 1.52 -21.98
CA LEU A 118 13.36 0.96 -23.25
C LEU A 118 14.63 1.64 -23.74
N SER A 119 15.02 2.79 -23.17
CA SER A 119 16.26 3.46 -23.52
C SER A 119 17.45 2.64 -23.00
N SER A 120 18.46 2.47 -23.85
CA SER A 120 19.72 1.81 -23.45
C SER A 120 20.65 2.78 -22.71
N ASP A 121 20.21 3.99 -22.43
CA ASP A 121 21.00 5.04 -21.80
C ASP A 121 20.75 5.05 -20.28
N PRO A 122 21.74 4.60 -19.48
CA PRO A 122 21.62 4.58 -18.03
C PRO A 122 21.48 5.98 -17.40
N ASP A 123 21.93 7.05 -18.08
CA ASP A 123 21.89 8.42 -17.55
C ASP A 123 20.49 9.04 -17.63
N LEU A 124 19.61 8.53 -18.47
CA LEU A 124 18.21 8.96 -18.54
C LEU A 124 17.40 8.55 -17.30
N CYS A 125 17.85 7.52 -16.58
CA CYS A 125 17.21 7.07 -15.33
C CYS A 125 17.60 7.91 -14.11
N LEU A 126 18.66 8.72 -14.19
CA LEU A 126 19.25 9.43 -13.06
C LEU A 126 19.06 10.95 -13.12
N GLN A 127 18.44 11.48 -14.16
CA GLN A 127 18.16 12.91 -14.28
C GLN A 127 16.82 13.25 -13.58
N SER A 128 16.91 13.37 -12.29
CA SER A 128 15.86 13.96 -11.45
C SER A 128 16.40 15.18 -10.71
#